data_46e970f640c3c2ccb25a50b1cc5f8daa
#
_entry.id   46e970f640c3c2ccb25a50b1cc5f8daa
#
_cell.length_a   1.000
_cell.length_b   1.000
_cell.length_c   1.000
_cell.angle_alpha   90.00
_cell.angle_beta   90.00
_cell.angle_gamma   90.00
#
_symmetry.space_group_name_H-M   'P 1'
#
loop_
_entity.id
_entity.type
_entity.pdbx_description
1 polymer ?
#
loop_
_entity_poly.entity_id
_entity_poly.type
_entity_poly.pdbx_seq_one_letter_code
_entity_poly.pdbx_strand_id
1 'polypeptide(L)'
;MSRTSRRVLVTGGAGYIGSVLSKGLLDQGFTVTVLDNFMYRQNSLLDCCFSDRFKVVRGDCRDERLISDLIKNKDIILPLAALVGAPLCEVDPVGARTTNLDAVRLLCKLASPSQIMIFPVTNSGYGIGEKGKYCTEDSPLRPISLYGQTKVEAEKVVLDRGNSITLRLATVFGVSPRMRMDLLVNDFVYRAVHDRAVVVFEGHFKRNYIHIRDVARVFLHAIEHFGTMKNKPYNVGLDDANLSKVELCQIIQKILPSFVFFEAPIGEDPDKRDYLVSNDRILSTGFRLEWNIERGIRELVTAYTIIEKSQYGNV
;
A
#
# COMPACT_ATOMS: atom_id res chain seq x y z
N MET A 1 -6.38 -20.85 28.12
CA MET A 1 -6.04 -19.47 28.48
C MET A 1 -6.67 -18.56 27.44
N SER A 2 -7.58 -17.67 27.85
CA SER A 2 -8.22 -16.66 27.00
C SER A 2 -7.12 -15.80 26.37
N ARG A 3 -6.93 -15.88 25.04
CA ARG A 3 -6.16 -14.87 24.30
C ARG A 3 -6.94 -13.56 24.45
N THR A 4 -6.52 -12.69 25.36
CA THR A 4 -7.00 -11.32 25.37
C THR A 4 -6.79 -10.76 23.97
N SER A 5 -7.88 -10.37 23.29
CA SER A 5 -7.84 -9.85 21.92
C SER A 5 -6.95 -8.61 21.90
N ARG A 6 -5.83 -8.65 21.16
CA ARG A 6 -4.95 -7.49 20.97
C ARG A 6 -5.71 -6.37 20.26
N ARG A 7 -5.49 -5.14 20.71
CA ARG A 7 -6.20 -3.94 20.23
C ARG A 7 -5.35 -3.19 19.22
N VAL A 8 -5.89 -2.99 18.05
CA VAL A 8 -5.21 -2.37 16.90
C VAL A 8 -5.83 -1.01 16.59
N LEU A 9 -5.01 0.01 16.40
CA LEU A 9 -5.40 1.27 15.77
C LEU A 9 -4.92 1.27 14.31
N VAL A 10 -5.84 1.51 13.38
CA VAL A 10 -5.54 1.69 11.96
C VAL A 10 -5.93 3.12 11.57
N THR A 11 -4.95 3.99 11.29
CA THR A 11 -5.27 5.29 10.68
C THR A 11 -5.33 5.13 9.17
N GLY A 12 -6.30 5.76 8.49
CA GLY A 12 -6.53 5.52 7.05
C GLY A 12 -7.15 4.15 6.75
N GLY A 13 -7.88 3.59 7.72
CA GLY A 13 -8.44 2.24 7.60
C GLY A 13 -9.59 2.11 6.60
N ALA A 14 -10.22 3.22 6.17
CA ALA A 14 -11.19 3.23 5.09
C ALA A 14 -10.55 3.34 3.69
N GLY A 15 -9.22 3.41 3.61
CA GLY A 15 -8.45 3.47 2.36
C GLY A 15 -8.32 2.12 1.65
N TYR A 16 -7.57 2.11 0.54
CA TYR A 16 -7.37 0.96 -0.35
C TYR A 16 -6.79 -0.26 0.40
N ILE A 17 -5.67 -0.09 1.10
CA ILE A 17 -5.07 -1.16 1.92
C ILE A 17 -5.89 -1.35 3.20
N GLY A 18 -6.28 -0.25 3.85
CA GLY A 18 -6.89 -0.27 5.18
C GLY A 18 -8.21 -1.03 5.25
N SER A 19 -9.03 -0.96 4.19
CA SER A 19 -10.33 -1.67 4.16
C SER A 19 -10.16 -3.19 4.12
N VAL A 20 -9.20 -3.70 3.33
CA VAL A 20 -8.89 -5.13 3.27
C VAL A 20 -8.22 -5.59 4.57
N LEU A 21 -7.27 -4.81 5.09
CA LEU A 21 -6.53 -5.15 6.30
C LEU A 21 -7.44 -5.12 7.55
N SER A 22 -8.34 -4.14 7.67
CA SER A 22 -9.26 -4.05 8.82
C SER A 22 -10.15 -5.28 8.93
N LYS A 23 -10.69 -5.77 7.80
CA LYS A 23 -11.45 -7.02 7.75
C LYS A 23 -10.58 -8.21 8.14
N GLY A 24 -9.37 -8.33 7.56
CA GLY A 24 -8.44 -9.41 7.88
C GLY A 24 -8.04 -9.45 9.36
N LEU A 25 -7.83 -8.30 10.00
CA LEU A 25 -7.56 -8.21 11.44
C LEU A 25 -8.75 -8.71 12.29
N LEU A 26 -9.97 -8.33 11.93
CA LEU A 26 -11.18 -8.80 12.62
C LEU A 26 -11.35 -10.30 12.51
N ASP A 27 -11.10 -10.87 11.32
CA ASP A 27 -11.18 -12.31 11.06
C ASP A 27 -10.15 -13.10 11.89
N GLN A 28 -8.98 -12.50 12.16
CA GLN A 28 -7.95 -13.06 13.06
C GLN A 28 -8.22 -12.80 14.56
N GLY A 29 -9.35 -12.20 14.91
CA GLY A 29 -9.78 -12.03 16.29
C GLY A 29 -9.26 -10.77 16.99
N PHE A 30 -8.64 -9.82 16.29
CA PHE A 30 -8.21 -8.54 16.86
C PHE A 30 -9.41 -7.63 17.15
N THR A 31 -9.26 -6.74 18.12
CA THR A 31 -10.15 -5.59 18.31
C THR A 31 -9.60 -4.43 17.51
N VAL A 32 -10.34 -3.97 16.53
CA VAL A 32 -9.89 -2.98 15.53
C VAL A 32 -10.58 -1.64 15.76
N THR A 33 -9.79 -0.58 15.90
CA THR A 33 -10.27 0.80 15.83
C THR A 33 -9.71 1.44 14.57
N VAL A 34 -10.57 1.91 13.68
CA VAL A 34 -10.21 2.68 12.50
C VAL A 34 -10.39 4.17 12.78
N LEU A 35 -9.38 4.97 12.48
CA LEU A 35 -9.47 6.43 12.34
C LEU A 35 -9.34 6.79 10.87
N ASP A 36 -10.34 7.48 10.31
CA ASP A 36 -10.32 7.94 8.91
C ASP A 36 -11.13 9.23 8.77
N ASN A 37 -10.72 10.12 7.89
CA ASN A 37 -11.46 11.34 7.58
C ASN A 37 -12.53 11.15 6.51
N PHE A 38 -12.52 9.99 5.83
CA PHE A 38 -13.42 9.62 4.75
C PHE A 38 -13.43 10.61 3.57
N MET A 39 -12.25 11.17 3.24
CA MET A 39 -12.13 12.17 2.18
C MET A 39 -12.62 11.69 0.80
N TYR A 40 -12.54 10.38 0.55
CA TYR A 40 -12.98 9.77 -0.71
C TYR A 40 -14.46 9.35 -0.70
N ARG A 41 -15.20 9.55 0.40
CA ARG A 41 -16.64 9.30 0.52
C ARG A 41 -17.12 7.91 0.11
N GLN A 42 -16.26 6.88 0.26
CA GLN A 42 -16.59 5.49 -0.08
C GLN A 42 -16.95 4.69 1.17
N ASN A 43 -17.89 3.75 1.03
CA ASN A 43 -18.44 2.93 2.11
C ASN A 43 -17.66 1.63 2.30
N SER A 44 -16.35 1.72 2.36
CA SER A 44 -15.43 0.57 2.29
C SER A 44 -15.35 -0.30 3.54
N LEU A 45 -15.98 0.11 4.65
CA LEU A 45 -15.92 -0.59 5.94
C LEU A 45 -17.24 -1.22 6.37
N LEU A 46 -18.28 -1.18 5.53
CA LEU A 46 -19.60 -1.70 5.90
C LEU A 46 -19.55 -3.18 6.29
N ASP A 47 -18.71 -3.97 5.63
CA ASP A 47 -18.51 -5.40 5.93
C ASP A 47 -17.76 -5.65 7.26
N CYS A 48 -17.36 -4.62 7.99
CA CYS A 48 -16.78 -4.71 9.32
C CYS A 48 -17.80 -4.38 10.43
N CYS A 49 -18.89 -3.68 10.10
CA CYS A 49 -19.80 -3.08 11.06
C CYS A 49 -20.61 -4.08 11.90
N PHE A 50 -20.72 -5.34 11.46
CA PHE A 50 -21.42 -6.40 12.23
C PHE A 50 -20.64 -6.85 13.46
N SER A 51 -19.36 -6.51 13.58
CA SER A 51 -18.48 -7.03 14.63
C SER A 51 -18.43 -6.10 15.84
N ASP A 52 -18.73 -6.61 17.04
CA ASP A 52 -18.58 -5.90 18.32
C ASP A 52 -17.12 -5.52 18.63
N ARG A 53 -16.16 -6.11 17.92
CA ARG A 53 -14.73 -5.79 18.03
C ARG A 53 -14.28 -4.69 17.07
N PHE A 54 -15.22 -4.10 16.34
CA PHE A 54 -14.94 -3.04 15.40
C PHE A 54 -15.44 -1.69 15.89
N LYS A 55 -14.55 -0.68 15.81
CA LYS A 55 -14.90 0.71 16.07
C LYS A 55 -14.36 1.59 14.97
N VAL A 56 -15.19 2.49 14.46
CA VAL A 56 -14.80 3.53 13.52
C VAL A 56 -14.89 4.90 14.18
N VAL A 57 -13.90 5.75 13.92
CA VAL A 57 -13.84 7.14 14.35
C VAL A 57 -13.59 7.98 13.13
N ARG A 58 -14.51 8.92 12.85
CA ARG A 58 -14.32 9.93 11.81
C ARG A 58 -13.48 11.07 12.37
N GLY A 59 -12.29 11.30 11.77
CA GLY A 59 -11.40 12.37 12.23
C GLY A 59 -10.11 12.42 11.44
N ASP A 60 -9.30 13.44 11.70
CA ASP A 60 -8.02 13.66 11.04
C ASP A 60 -6.88 13.03 11.87
N CYS A 61 -5.97 12.31 11.20
CA CYS A 61 -4.78 11.73 11.83
C CYS A 61 -3.75 12.77 12.31
N ARG A 62 -3.94 14.04 11.97
CA ARG A 62 -3.13 15.18 12.42
C ARG A 62 -3.64 15.83 13.70
N ASP A 63 -4.83 15.44 14.16
CA ASP A 63 -5.40 15.96 15.42
C ASP A 63 -4.72 15.28 16.63
N GLU A 64 -3.84 16.05 17.30
CA GLU A 64 -3.06 15.55 18.44
C GLU A 64 -3.94 15.08 19.61
N ARG A 65 -5.06 15.76 19.88
CA ARG A 65 -5.96 15.38 20.98
C ARG A 65 -6.64 14.06 20.67
N LEU A 66 -7.18 13.93 19.46
CA LEU A 66 -7.85 12.73 19.01
C LEU A 66 -6.88 11.52 18.99
N ILE A 67 -5.68 11.70 18.44
CA ILE A 67 -4.66 10.65 18.42
C ILE A 67 -4.26 10.26 19.83
N SER A 68 -4.00 11.23 20.73
CA SER A 68 -3.64 10.96 22.13
C SER A 68 -4.68 10.10 22.84
N ASP A 69 -5.97 10.33 22.58
CA ASP A 69 -7.05 9.54 23.18
C ASP A 69 -7.16 8.14 22.56
N LEU A 70 -7.00 8.04 21.25
CA LEU A 70 -7.16 6.77 20.54
C LEU A 70 -6.04 5.77 20.83
N ILE A 71 -4.80 6.22 21.03
CA ILE A 71 -3.66 5.32 21.23
C ILE A 71 -3.54 4.75 22.64
N LYS A 72 -4.13 5.40 23.68
CA LYS A 72 -3.95 5.05 25.12
C LYS A 72 -4.08 3.56 25.43
N ASN A 73 -4.98 2.89 24.75
CA ASN A 73 -5.30 1.49 25.02
C ASN A 73 -5.08 0.59 23.79
N LYS A 74 -4.08 0.87 22.99
CA LYS A 74 -3.73 0.05 21.83
C LYS A 74 -2.44 -0.70 22.05
N ASP A 75 -2.40 -1.90 21.50
CA ASP A 75 -1.20 -2.76 21.54
C ASP A 75 -0.39 -2.58 20.24
N ILE A 76 -1.10 -2.27 19.13
CA ILE A 76 -0.54 -2.17 17.79
C ILE A 76 -1.09 -0.91 17.10
N ILE A 77 -0.21 -0.20 16.41
CA ILE A 77 -0.55 0.99 15.61
C ILE A 77 -0.12 0.73 14.16
N LEU A 78 -1.06 0.89 13.23
CA LEU A 78 -0.86 0.74 11.80
C LEU A 78 -1.15 2.08 11.10
N PRO A 79 -0.14 2.94 10.87
CA PRO A 79 -0.32 4.26 10.27
C PRO A 79 -0.46 4.15 8.75
N LEU A 80 -1.70 3.98 8.24
CA LEU A 80 -1.95 3.88 6.80
C LEU A 80 -2.45 5.20 6.19
N ALA A 81 -2.86 6.17 7.00
CA ALA A 81 -3.33 7.47 6.50
C ALA A 81 -2.22 8.18 5.72
N ALA A 82 -2.47 8.47 4.45
CA ALA A 82 -1.52 9.14 3.57
C ALA A 82 -2.22 9.70 2.32
N LEU A 83 -1.68 10.79 1.78
CA LEU A 83 -1.88 11.17 0.38
C LEU A 83 -0.94 10.32 -0.48
N VAL A 84 -1.48 9.47 -1.34
CA VAL A 84 -0.72 8.42 -2.02
C VAL A 84 -0.60 8.70 -3.52
N GLY A 85 0.64 8.67 -4.00
CA GLY A 85 1.00 8.87 -5.41
C GLY A 85 1.60 10.26 -5.67
N ALA A 86 2.52 10.34 -6.65
CA ALA A 86 3.20 11.58 -6.98
C ALA A 86 2.21 12.68 -7.42
N PRO A 87 1.24 12.42 -8.32
CA PRO A 87 0.32 13.47 -8.78
C PRO A 87 -0.46 14.13 -7.65
N LEU A 88 -1.03 13.35 -6.72
CA LEU A 88 -1.81 13.90 -5.62
C LEU A 88 -0.94 14.71 -4.64
N CYS A 89 0.29 14.26 -4.39
CA CYS A 89 1.23 14.97 -3.53
C CYS A 89 1.75 16.27 -4.17
N GLU A 90 1.80 16.36 -5.49
CA GLU A 90 2.16 17.58 -6.22
C GLU A 90 1.02 18.61 -6.22
N VAL A 91 -0.23 18.15 -6.27
CA VAL A 91 -1.43 19.01 -6.19
C VAL A 91 -1.57 19.59 -4.78
N ASP A 92 -1.29 18.82 -3.72
CA ASP A 92 -1.35 19.28 -2.33
C ASP A 92 -0.06 18.94 -1.57
N PRO A 93 1.05 19.70 -1.79
CA PRO A 93 2.32 19.44 -1.13
C PRO A 93 2.27 19.60 0.39
N VAL A 94 1.47 20.54 0.89
CA VAL A 94 1.30 20.79 2.33
C VAL A 94 0.55 19.64 2.98
N GLY A 95 -0.57 19.23 2.39
CA GLY A 95 -1.33 18.07 2.85
C GLY A 95 -0.51 16.79 2.79
N ALA A 96 0.30 16.60 1.73
CA ALA A 96 1.20 15.46 1.61
C ALA A 96 2.23 15.43 2.76
N ARG A 97 2.91 16.53 3.04
CA ARG A 97 3.91 16.61 4.13
C ARG A 97 3.25 16.42 5.49
N THR A 98 2.18 17.14 5.77
CA THR A 98 1.51 17.09 7.08
C THR A 98 0.88 15.74 7.36
N THR A 99 0.31 15.05 6.35
CA THR A 99 -0.32 13.74 6.53
C THR A 99 0.68 12.60 6.49
N ASN A 100 1.62 12.60 5.51
CA ASN A 100 2.52 11.46 5.30
C ASN A 100 3.70 11.44 6.27
N LEU A 101 4.09 12.60 6.80
CA LEU A 101 5.26 12.72 7.66
C LEU A 101 4.90 13.23 9.06
N ASP A 102 4.26 14.41 9.18
CA ASP A 102 4.07 15.03 10.49
C ASP A 102 3.07 14.27 11.36
N ALA A 103 2.00 13.70 10.77
CA ALA A 103 1.09 12.81 11.49
C ALA A 103 1.80 11.53 11.98
N VAL A 104 2.77 11.00 11.22
CA VAL A 104 3.57 9.84 11.65
C VAL A 104 4.53 10.25 12.79
N ARG A 105 5.16 11.43 12.70
CA ARG A 105 5.97 12.00 13.80
C ARG A 105 5.15 12.14 15.09
N LEU A 106 3.92 12.64 14.95
CA LEU A 106 2.99 12.77 16.05
C LEU A 106 2.66 11.42 16.68
N LEU A 107 2.32 10.41 15.89
CA LEU A 107 2.09 9.05 16.37
C LEU A 107 3.31 8.47 17.09
N CYS A 108 4.51 8.64 16.54
CA CYS A 108 5.76 8.19 17.15
C CYS A 108 6.05 8.91 18.49
N LYS A 109 5.76 10.21 18.58
CA LYS A 109 5.90 11.01 19.80
C LYS A 109 4.96 10.56 20.92
N LEU A 110 3.72 10.25 20.57
CA LEU A 110 2.65 9.94 21.53
C LEU A 110 2.58 8.46 21.92
N ALA A 111 3.02 7.57 21.03
CA ALA A 111 2.99 6.14 21.28
C ALA A 111 4.00 5.71 22.34
N SER A 112 3.56 4.87 23.31
CA SER A 112 4.45 4.33 24.33
C SER A 112 5.50 3.39 23.72
N PRO A 113 6.68 3.22 24.35
CA PRO A 113 7.72 2.30 23.86
C PRO A 113 7.26 0.84 23.73
N SER A 114 6.24 0.42 24.48
CA SER A 114 5.71 -0.95 24.42
C SER A 114 4.76 -1.19 23.26
N GLN A 115 4.18 -0.14 22.67
CA GLN A 115 3.27 -0.26 21.53
C GLN A 115 4.03 -0.58 20.25
N ILE A 116 3.56 -1.60 19.54
CA ILE A 116 4.11 -2.02 18.26
C ILE A 116 3.64 -1.06 17.16
N MET A 117 4.54 -0.68 16.27
CA MET A 117 4.21 0.07 15.07
C MET A 117 4.64 -0.67 13.81
N ILE A 118 3.70 -0.88 12.85
CA ILE A 118 4.02 -1.44 11.53
C ILE A 118 3.60 -0.44 10.48
N PHE A 119 4.57 0.09 9.74
CA PHE A 119 4.40 1.22 8.85
C PHE A 119 4.63 0.85 7.38
N PRO A 120 3.63 1.10 6.50
CA PRO A 120 3.84 0.91 5.07
C PRO A 120 4.67 2.07 4.49
N VAL A 121 5.71 1.70 3.78
CA VAL A 121 6.53 2.59 2.95
C VAL A 121 6.27 2.24 1.48
N THR A 122 7.16 2.61 0.59
CA THR A 122 7.04 2.39 -0.84
C THR A 122 8.39 2.08 -1.46
N ASN A 123 8.43 1.18 -2.43
CA ASN A 123 9.61 0.96 -3.28
C ASN A 123 9.98 2.21 -4.12
N SER A 124 9.07 3.20 -4.23
CA SER A 124 9.37 4.51 -4.84
C SER A 124 10.54 5.24 -4.14
N GLY A 125 10.87 4.83 -2.91
CA GLY A 125 12.03 5.33 -2.19
C GLY A 125 13.37 5.05 -2.88
N TYR A 126 13.44 4.02 -3.73
CA TYR A 126 14.66 3.71 -4.48
C TYR A 126 14.92 4.67 -5.64
N GLY A 127 13.86 5.32 -6.17
CA GLY A 127 13.96 6.25 -7.30
C GLY A 127 14.29 5.54 -8.60
N ILE A 128 15.50 5.78 -9.13
CA ILE A 128 16.03 5.07 -10.30
C ILE A 128 17.12 4.12 -9.79
N GLY A 129 16.90 2.81 -10.02
CA GLY A 129 17.85 1.76 -9.66
C GLY A 129 19.09 1.75 -10.56
N GLU A 130 20.10 1.00 -10.16
CA GLU A 130 21.26 0.73 -11.02
C GLU A 130 20.89 -0.37 -12.01
N LYS A 131 21.24 -0.16 -13.30
CA LYS A 131 20.92 -1.11 -14.39
C LYS A 131 21.42 -2.52 -14.06
N GLY A 132 20.52 -3.49 -14.08
CA GLY A 132 20.82 -4.90 -13.87
C GLY A 132 21.07 -5.29 -12.40
N LYS A 133 20.93 -4.37 -11.45
CA LYS A 133 21.06 -4.67 -10.02
C LYS A 133 19.71 -4.61 -9.31
N TYR A 134 19.53 -5.51 -8.35
CA TYR A 134 18.36 -5.51 -7.50
C TYR A 134 18.55 -4.53 -6.33
N CYS A 135 17.54 -3.70 -6.09
CA CYS A 135 17.42 -2.92 -4.87
C CYS A 135 17.06 -3.84 -3.71
N THR A 136 17.88 -3.87 -2.69
CA THR A 136 17.63 -4.54 -1.41
C THR A 136 17.30 -3.49 -0.35
N GLU A 137 16.93 -3.90 0.85
CA GLU A 137 16.66 -2.98 1.94
C GLU A 137 17.90 -2.18 2.39
N ASP A 138 19.09 -2.65 2.04
CA ASP A 138 20.36 -1.98 2.34
C ASP A 138 20.81 -1.04 1.20
N SER A 139 20.08 -1.02 0.07
CA SER A 139 20.33 -0.09 -1.03
C SER A 139 19.99 1.35 -0.64
N PRO A 140 20.74 2.35 -1.16
CA PRO A 140 20.46 3.75 -0.87
C PRO A 140 19.06 4.16 -1.37
N LEU A 141 18.35 4.93 -0.55
CA LEU A 141 17.06 5.52 -0.93
C LEU A 141 17.30 6.90 -1.57
N ARG A 142 16.81 7.07 -2.81
CA ARG A 142 16.94 8.30 -3.61
C ARG A 142 15.59 8.69 -4.23
N PRO A 143 14.57 8.99 -3.41
CA PRO A 143 13.22 9.25 -3.91
C PRO A 143 13.18 10.49 -4.79
N ILE A 144 12.54 10.38 -5.96
CA ILE A 144 12.43 11.46 -6.95
C ILE A 144 11.14 12.28 -6.81
N SER A 145 10.12 11.76 -6.11
CA SER A 145 8.83 12.44 -5.90
C SER A 145 8.65 12.87 -4.45
N LEU A 146 7.84 13.91 -4.21
CA LEU A 146 7.46 14.35 -2.86
C LEU A 146 6.82 13.21 -2.04
N TYR A 147 5.99 12.37 -2.69
CA TYR A 147 5.45 11.17 -2.07
C TYR A 147 6.55 10.25 -1.54
N GLY A 148 7.52 9.90 -2.39
CA GLY A 148 8.65 9.05 -2.00
C GLY A 148 9.49 9.67 -0.89
N GLN A 149 9.78 10.98 -0.97
CA GLN A 149 10.55 11.70 0.03
C GLN A 149 9.88 11.66 1.40
N THR A 150 8.60 12.05 1.47
CA THR A 150 7.85 12.05 2.75
C THR A 150 7.72 10.66 3.36
N LYS A 151 7.57 9.62 2.54
CA LYS A 151 7.49 8.22 3.03
C LYS A 151 8.84 7.71 3.54
N VAL A 152 9.96 8.06 2.90
CA VAL A 152 11.31 7.69 3.33
C VAL A 152 11.70 8.44 4.62
N GLU A 153 11.37 9.74 4.73
CA GLU A 153 11.58 10.49 5.97
C GLU A 153 10.77 9.89 7.13
N ALA A 154 9.51 9.52 6.89
CA ALA A 154 8.65 8.88 7.88
C ALA A 154 9.16 7.49 8.28
N GLU A 155 9.70 6.70 7.33
CA GLU A 155 10.34 5.40 7.63
C GLU A 155 11.45 5.56 8.66
N LYS A 156 12.33 6.54 8.45
CA LYS A 156 13.42 6.82 9.38
C LYS A 156 12.89 7.13 10.79
N VAL A 157 11.89 8.01 10.90
CA VAL A 157 11.28 8.36 12.19
C VAL A 157 10.69 7.15 12.90
N VAL A 158 10.04 6.24 12.16
CA VAL A 158 9.43 5.03 12.71
C VAL A 158 10.51 4.04 13.17
N LEU A 159 11.59 3.86 12.41
CA LEU A 159 12.69 2.97 12.79
C LEU A 159 13.51 3.53 13.96
N ASP A 160 13.77 4.85 13.99
CA ASP A 160 14.48 5.53 15.09
C ASP A 160 13.71 5.43 16.42
N ARG A 161 12.36 5.42 16.37
CA ARG A 161 11.51 5.17 17.55
C ARG A 161 11.78 3.79 18.17
N GLY A 162 12.11 2.80 17.36
CA GLY A 162 12.21 1.41 17.76
C GLY A 162 10.84 0.73 17.96
N ASN A 163 10.86 -0.54 18.32
CA ASN A 163 9.68 -1.41 18.46
C ASN A 163 8.73 -1.32 17.24
N SER A 164 9.30 -1.35 16.06
CA SER A 164 8.62 -1.11 14.79
C SER A 164 9.11 -2.02 13.67
N ILE A 165 8.29 -2.14 12.63
CA ILE A 165 8.63 -2.76 11.35
C ILE A 165 8.20 -1.80 10.25
N THR A 166 9.00 -1.65 9.19
CA THR A 166 8.58 -0.92 8.00
C THR A 166 8.50 -1.85 6.80
N LEU A 167 7.46 -1.68 5.99
CA LEU A 167 7.15 -2.52 4.84
C LEU A 167 7.23 -1.64 3.58
N ARG A 168 8.30 -1.78 2.80
CA ARG A 168 8.49 -1.09 1.52
C ARG A 168 7.71 -1.83 0.45
N LEU A 169 6.45 -1.41 0.26
CA LEU A 169 5.52 -2.08 -0.64
C LEU A 169 5.87 -1.82 -2.10
N ALA A 170 5.81 -2.86 -2.90
CA ALA A 170 5.76 -2.80 -4.36
C ALA A 170 4.51 -2.06 -4.85
N THR A 171 4.36 -1.87 -6.16
CA THR A 171 3.14 -1.30 -6.76
C THR A 171 1.96 -2.23 -6.45
N VAL A 172 1.08 -1.77 -5.59
CA VAL A 172 -0.07 -2.57 -5.13
C VAL A 172 -1.16 -2.58 -6.20
N PHE A 173 -1.81 -3.73 -6.41
CA PHE A 173 -2.92 -3.89 -7.33
C PHE A 173 -3.96 -4.88 -6.80
N GLY A 174 -5.12 -4.97 -7.47
CA GLY A 174 -6.20 -5.90 -7.11
C GLY A 174 -7.45 -5.21 -6.56
N VAL A 175 -8.47 -6.00 -6.27
CA VAL A 175 -9.78 -5.51 -5.84
C VAL A 175 -9.80 -5.18 -4.34
N SER A 176 -10.34 -4.03 -4.01
CA SER A 176 -10.55 -3.57 -2.64
C SER A 176 -11.91 -2.90 -2.47
N PRO A 177 -12.55 -2.97 -1.29
CA PRO A 177 -13.79 -2.25 -1.01
C PRO A 177 -13.66 -0.73 -1.22
N ARG A 178 -12.46 -0.17 -1.03
CA ARG A 178 -12.09 1.17 -1.50
C ARG A 178 -11.19 1.04 -2.70
N MET A 179 -11.79 0.98 -3.88
CA MET A 179 -11.04 0.76 -5.11
C MET A 179 -10.15 1.95 -5.50
N ARG A 180 -9.03 1.67 -6.16
CA ARG A 180 -8.14 2.65 -6.77
C ARG A 180 -7.95 2.32 -8.25
N MET A 181 -8.64 3.08 -9.08
CA MET A 181 -8.61 2.91 -10.54
C MET A 181 -7.37 3.53 -11.20
N ASP A 182 -6.67 4.38 -10.46
CA ASP A 182 -5.47 5.11 -10.89
C ASP A 182 -4.16 4.31 -10.75
N LEU A 183 -4.19 3.14 -10.10
CA LEU A 183 -3.02 2.27 -9.99
C LEU A 183 -2.74 1.55 -11.31
N LEU A 184 -1.48 1.46 -11.71
CA LEU A 184 -1.05 1.05 -13.04
C LEU A 184 -1.73 -0.23 -13.55
N VAL A 185 -1.68 -1.33 -12.77
CA VAL A 185 -2.31 -2.59 -13.18
C VAL A 185 -3.83 -2.44 -13.23
N ASN A 186 -4.41 -1.78 -12.23
CA ASN A 186 -5.85 -1.56 -12.14
C ASN A 186 -6.36 -0.73 -13.33
N ASP A 187 -5.68 0.37 -13.70
CA ASP A 187 -6.03 1.22 -14.84
C ASP A 187 -5.88 0.45 -16.16
N PHE A 188 -4.77 -0.26 -16.36
CA PHE A 188 -4.52 -0.99 -17.59
C PHE A 188 -5.55 -2.10 -17.81
N VAL A 189 -5.92 -2.85 -16.77
CA VAL A 189 -6.97 -3.88 -16.88
C VAL A 189 -8.34 -3.24 -17.09
N TYR A 190 -8.64 -2.10 -16.45
CA TYR A 190 -9.88 -1.37 -16.70
C TYR A 190 -10.00 -0.97 -18.18
N ARG A 191 -8.95 -0.35 -18.73
CA ARG A 191 -8.91 0.04 -20.14
C ARG A 191 -8.97 -1.18 -21.07
N ALA A 192 -8.35 -2.28 -20.70
CA ALA A 192 -8.41 -3.52 -21.49
C ALA A 192 -9.84 -4.08 -21.57
N VAL A 193 -10.63 -3.97 -20.50
CA VAL A 193 -12.03 -4.43 -20.45
C VAL A 193 -12.96 -3.49 -21.22
N HIS A 194 -12.84 -2.16 -21.02
CA HIS A 194 -13.79 -1.17 -21.53
C HIS A 194 -13.36 -0.52 -22.84
N ASP A 195 -12.12 -0.06 -22.91
CA ASP A 195 -11.59 0.67 -24.08
C ASP A 195 -10.94 -0.28 -25.11
N ARG A 196 -10.57 -1.49 -24.68
CA ARG A 196 -9.84 -2.51 -25.46
C ARG A 196 -8.48 -2.05 -25.99
N ALA A 197 -8.01 -0.89 -25.55
CA ALA A 197 -6.75 -0.33 -26.01
C ALA A 197 -6.06 0.49 -24.93
N VAL A 198 -4.72 0.52 -24.95
CA VAL A 198 -3.90 1.43 -24.16
C VAL A 198 -2.71 1.94 -24.94
N VAL A 199 -2.36 3.21 -24.77
CA VAL A 199 -1.10 3.77 -25.24
C VAL A 199 -0.11 3.81 -24.08
N VAL A 200 1.07 3.23 -24.27
CA VAL A 200 2.11 3.10 -23.27
C VAL A 200 3.27 4.02 -23.62
N PHE A 201 3.66 4.88 -22.66
CA PHE A 201 4.87 5.72 -22.76
C PHE A 201 5.99 5.08 -21.96
N GLU A 202 7.22 5.11 -22.52
CA GLU A 202 8.41 4.54 -21.87
C GLU A 202 8.14 3.12 -21.33
N GLY A 203 7.67 2.25 -22.23
CA GLY A 203 7.13 0.92 -21.92
C GLY A 203 8.14 -0.02 -21.26
N HIS A 204 9.43 0.29 -21.33
CA HIS A 204 10.54 -0.50 -20.80
C HIS A 204 10.79 -0.32 -19.29
N PHE A 205 10.28 0.74 -18.64
CA PHE A 205 10.47 0.97 -17.20
C PHE A 205 9.90 -0.18 -16.36
N LYS A 206 10.73 -0.75 -15.52
CA LYS A 206 10.40 -1.88 -14.66
C LYS A 206 9.94 -1.45 -13.27
N ARG A 207 8.99 -2.20 -12.75
CA ARG A 207 8.49 -2.05 -11.39
C ARG A 207 8.17 -3.42 -10.80
N ASN A 208 8.30 -3.53 -9.50
CA ASN A 208 7.80 -4.68 -8.77
C ASN A 208 6.32 -4.48 -8.41
N TYR A 209 5.56 -5.57 -8.37
CA TYR A 209 4.11 -5.57 -8.08
C TYR A 209 3.77 -6.46 -6.90
N ILE A 210 2.64 -6.19 -6.25
CA ILE A 210 2.08 -7.01 -5.18
C ILE A 210 0.56 -6.92 -5.16
N HIS A 211 -0.11 -8.05 -4.92
CA HIS A 211 -1.56 -8.07 -4.77
C HIS A 211 -2.00 -7.53 -3.41
N ILE A 212 -3.11 -6.79 -3.37
CA ILE A 212 -3.64 -6.12 -2.16
C ILE A 212 -3.91 -7.10 -1.01
N ARG A 213 -4.34 -8.35 -1.30
CA ARG A 213 -4.57 -9.37 -0.27
C ARG A 213 -3.27 -9.86 0.35
N ASP A 214 -2.20 -9.97 -0.42
CA ASP A 214 -0.87 -10.31 0.12
C ASP A 214 -0.29 -9.14 0.94
N VAL A 215 -0.63 -7.88 0.58
CA VAL A 215 -0.32 -6.73 1.46
C VAL A 215 -1.00 -6.89 2.81
N ALA A 216 -2.29 -7.22 2.87
CA ALA A 216 -2.97 -7.45 4.16
C ALA A 216 -2.33 -8.62 4.93
N ARG A 217 -1.99 -9.71 4.23
CA ARG A 217 -1.34 -10.89 4.84
C ARG A 217 0.04 -10.58 5.40
N VAL A 218 0.85 -9.75 4.75
CA VAL A 218 2.17 -9.40 5.28
C VAL A 218 2.09 -8.55 6.55
N PHE A 219 1.07 -7.70 6.69
CA PHE A 219 0.82 -7.01 7.97
C PHE A 219 0.49 -8.00 9.08
N LEU A 220 -0.36 -9.00 8.83
CA LEU A 220 -0.71 -10.04 9.79
C LEU A 220 0.53 -10.88 10.15
N HIS A 221 1.32 -11.28 9.16
CA HIS A 221 2.59 -11.98 9.34
C HIS A 221 3.58 -11.17 10.20
N ALA A 222 3.72 -9.88 9.92
CA ALA A 222 4.59 -8.99 10.70
C ALA A 222 4.13 -8.82 12.15
N ILE A 223 2.82 -8.86 12.42
CA ILE A 223 2.26 -8.86 13.77
C ILE A 223 2.59 -10.17 14.49
N GLU A 224 2.43 -11.30 13.82
CA GLU A 224 2.67 -12.64 14.38
C GLU A 224 4.15 -12.88 14.66
N HIS A 225 5.01 -12.49 13.72
CA HIS A 225 6.47 -12.70 13.79
C HIS A 225 7.23 -11.45 14.29
N PHE A 226 6.54 -10.53 14.97
CA PHE A 226 7.10 -9.24 15.37
C PHE A 226 8.43 -9.38 16.10
N GLY A 227 8.55 -10.36 17.01
CA GLY A 227 9.75 -10.58 17.82
C GLY A 227 11.04 -10.74 17.01
N THR A 228 10.97 -11.44 15.88
CA THR A 228 12.11 -11.72 14.98
C THR A 228 12.29 -10.67 13.90
N MET A 229 11.22 -9.94 13.54
CA MET A 229 11.22 -8.97 12.45
C MET A 229 11.47 -7.52 12.90
N LYS A 230 11.31 -7.21 14.19
CA LYS A 230 11.34 -5.83 14.70
C LYS A 230 12.59 -5.05 14.34
N ASN A 231 12.41 -3.74 14.21
CA ASN A 231 13.44 -2.73 13.98
C ASN A 231 14.19 -2.88 12.64
N LYS A 232 13.49 -3.41 11.62
CA LYS A 232 14.04 -3.59 10.28
C LYS A 232 13.04 -3.18 9.20
N PRO A 233 13.55 -2.69 8.06
CA PRO A 233 12.75 -2.55 6.85
C PRO A 233 12.67 -3.88 6.10
N TYR A 234 11.57 -4.07 5.35
CA TYR A 234 11.35 -5.21 4.47
C TYR A 234 10.76 -4.76 3.14
N ASN A 235 11.39 -5.15 2.03
CA ASN A 235 10.76 -5.07 0.72
C ASN A 235 9.64 -6.12 0.63
N VAL A 236 8.53 -5.74 0.04
CA VAL A 236 7.36 -6.62 -0.09
C VAL A 236 6.79 -6.53 -1.49
N GLY A 237 7.00 -7.57 -2.26
CA GLY A 237 6.55 -7.69 -3.64
C GLY A 237 6.63 -9.12 -4.16
N LEU A 238 6.20 -9.33 -5.40
CA LEU A 238 6.30 -10.60 -6.12
C LEU A 238 7.70 -10.74 -6.72
N ASP A 239 8.37 -11.86 -6.51
CA ASP A 239 9.73 -12.08 -7.04
C ASP A 239 9.74 -12.20 -8.57
N ASP A 240 8.69 -12.81 -9.12
CA ASP A 240 8.49 -13.01 -10.56
C ASP A 240 7.82 -11.84 -11.27
N ALA A 241 7.52 -10.76 -10.55
CA ALA A 241 6.82 -9.60 -11.10
C ALA A 241 7.62 -8.29 -11.02
N ASN A 242 8.92 -8.35 -11.31
CA ASN A 242 9.70 -7.17 -11.71
C ASN A 242 9.49 -6.93 -13.22
N LEU A 243 8.31 -6.41 -13.60
CA LEU A 243 7.83 -6.32 -14.97
C LEU A 243 7.89 -4.89 -15.51
N SER A 244 8.18 -4.77 -16.81
CA SER A 244 7.95 -3.54 -17.56
C SER A 244 6.47 -3.36 -17.88
N LYS A 245 6.08 -2.15 -18.31
CA LYS A 245 4.70 -1.89 -18.74
C LYS A 245 4.31 -2.73 -19.97
N VAL A 246 5.27 -2.95 -20.91
CA VAL A 246 5.06 -3.81 -22.09
C VAL A 246 4.83 -5.26 -21.66
N GLU A 247 5.66 -5.81 -20.77
CA GLU A 247 5.48 -7.17 -20.23
C GLU A 247 4.13 -7.31 -19.52
N LEU A 248 3.70 -6.30 -18.75
CA LEU A 248 2.38 -6.27 -18.12
C LEU A 248 1.25 -6.30 -19.17
N CYS A 249 1.34 -5.46 -20.21
CA CYS A 249 0.36 -5.44 -21.30
C CYS A 249 0.28 -6.80 -22.03
N GLN A 250 1.41 -7.46 -22.25
CA GLN A 250 1.45 -8.80 -22.86
C GLN A 250 0.72 -9.84 -21.99
N ILE A 251 0.87 -9.76 -20.65
CA ILE A 251 0.14 -10.65 -19.73
C ILE A 251 -1.37 -10.37 -19.79
N ILE A 252 -1.77 -9.09 -19.79
CA ILE A 252 -3.18 -8.70 -19.93
C ILE A 252 -3.75 -9.21 -21.26
N GLN A 253 -3.01 -9.07 -22.37
CA GLN A 253 -3.44 -9.51 -23.70
C GLN A 253 -3.63 -11.03 -23.77
N LYS A 254 -2.80 -11.83 -23.09
CA LYS A 254 -3.02 -13.29 -23.00
C LYS A 254 -4.34 -13.65 -22.30
N ILE A 255 -4.78 -12.82 -21.34
CA ILE A 255 -6.04 -13.03 -20.59
C ILE A 255 -7.23 -12.46 -21.36
N LEU A 256 -7.05 -11.32 -22.04
CA LEU A 256 -8.05 -10.60 -22.83
C LEU A 256 -7.52 -10.43 -24.28
N PRO A 257 -7.72 -11.42 -25.17
CA PRO A 257 -7.15 -11.37 -26.53
C PRO A 257 -7.66 -10.21 -27.42
N SER A 258 -8.79 -9.60 -27.06
CA SER A 258 -9.32 -8.42 -27.75
C SER A 258 -8.61 -7.11 -27.37
N PHE A 259 -7.76 -7.14 -26.33
CA PHE A 259 -6.98 -5.99 -25.90
C PHE A 259 -5.78 -5.77 -26.80
N VAL A 260 -5.55 -4.52 -27.21
CA VAL A 260 -4.38 -4.08 -27.96
C VAL A 260 -3.64 -2.98 -27.19
N PHE A 261 -2.34 -2.92 -27.35
CA PHE A 261 -1.55 -1.83 -26.79
C PHE A 261 -0.53 -1.32 -27.80
N PHE A 262 -0.21 -0.04 -27.70
CA PHE A 262 0.72 0.64 -28.58
C PHE A 262 1.77 1.34 -27.73
N GLU A 263 3.03 1.12 -28.02
CA GLU A 263 4.12 1.89 -27.43
C GLU A 263 4.30 3.19 -28.22
N ALA A 264 4.10 4.33 -27.54
CA ALA A 264 4.23 5.63 -28.18
C ALA A 264 5.73 5.94 -28.41
N PRO A 265 6.13 6.33 -29.62
CA PRO A 265 7.52 6.67 -29.94
C PRO A 265 7.94 8.04 -29.38
N ILE A 266 6.98 8.88 -28.98
CA ILE A 266 7.18 10.23 -28.46
C ILE A 266 6.28 10.42 -27.25
N GLY A 267 6.80 11.07 -26.23
CA GLY A 267 6.14 11.34 -24.96
C GLY A 267 6.91 10.72 -23.80
N GLU A 268 6.66 11.22 -22.60
CA GLU A 268 7.31 10.76 -21.38
C GLU A 268 6.27 10.27 -20.39
N ASP A 269 6.62 9.25 -19.59
CA ASP A 269 5.90 8.94 -18.35
C ASP A 269 6.33 9.93 -17.27
N PRO A 270 5.41 10.68 -16.68
CA PRO A 270 5.76 11.53 -15.53
C PRO A 270 6.35 10.74 -14.36
N ASP A 271 6.10 9.46 -14.28
CA ASP A 271 6.64 8.55 -13.27
C ASP A 271 7.86 7.79 -13.79
N LYS A 272 9.02 8.44 -13.75
CA LYS A 272 10.31 7.94 -14.26
C LYS A 272 10.98 6.87 -13.36
N ARG A 273 10.24 6.17 -12.52
CA ARG A 273 10.79 5.11 -11.68
C ARG A 273 11.11 3.87 -12.51
N ASP A 274 12.34 3.41 -12.41
CA ASP A 274 12.83 2.20 -13.08
C ASP A 274 13.77 1.46 -12.12
N TYR A 275 13.34 0.33 -11.58
CA TYR A 275 14.12 -0.46 -10.63
C TYR A 275 13.68 -1.93 -10.56
N LEU A 276 14.63 -2.79 -10.22
CA LEU A 276 14.38 -4.18 -9.82
C LEU A 276 14.46 -4.27 -8.29
N VAL A 277 13.57 -5.05 -7.67
CA VAL A 277 13.54 -5.20 -6.22
C VAL A 277 13.70 -6.67 -5.85
N SER A 278 14.61 -6.96 -4.89
CA SER A 278 14.67 -8.24 -4.19
C SER A 278 13.73 -8.22 -2.99
N ASN A 279 13.01 -9.33 -2.81
CA ASN A 279 12.14 -9.57 -1.67
C ASN A 279 12.69 -10.67 -0.74
N ASP A 280 13.97 -11.05 -0.87
CA ASP A 280 14.60 -12.17 -0.15
C ASP A 280 14.47 -12.04 1.37
N ARG A 281 14.58 -10.80 1.90
CA ARG A 281 14.50 -10.55 3.34
C ARG A 281 13.14 -10.91 3.92
N ILE A 282 12.03 -10.54 3.27
CA ILE A 282 10.70 -10.90 3.76
C ILE A 282 10.42 -12.40 3.59
N LEU A 283 10.88 -13.00 2.49
CA LEU A 283 10.72 -14.44 2.25
C LEU A 283 11.50 -15.27 3.27
N SER A 284 12.66 -14.79 3.73
CA SER A 284 13.48 -15.45 4.78
C SER A 284 12.77 -15.51 6.13
N THR A 285 11.74 -14.68 6.36
CA THR A 285 10.91 -14.73 7.59
C THR A 285 9.86 -15.86 7.57
N GLY A 286 9.76 -16.60 6.47
CA GLY A 286 8.73 -17.63 6.26
C GLY A 286 7.46 -17.10 5.58
N PHE A 287 7.37 -15.80 5.28
CA PHE A 287 6.24 -15.27 4.50
C PHE A 287 6.20 -15.89 3.10
N ARG A 288 4.99 -16.20 2.63
CA ARG A 288 4.77 -16.71 1.27
C ARG A 288 3.60 -15.97 0.65
N LEU A 289 3.81 -15.52 -0.59
CA LEU A 289 2.77 -14.89 -1.41
C LEU A 289 1.78 -15.96 -1.90
N GLU A 290 0.50 -15.61 -1.97
CA GLU A 290 -0.55 -16.49 -2.46
C GLU A 290 -1.10 -16.05 -3.82
N TRP A 291 -0.84 -14.81 -4.19
CA TRP A 291 -1.31 -14.23 -5.43
C TRP A 291 -0.16 -14.00 -6.40
N ASN A 292 -0.39 -14.25 -7.67
CA ASN A 292 0.47 -13.84 -8.77
C ASN A 292 -0.23 -12.79 -9.64
N ILE A 293 0.50 -12.22 -10.57
CA ILE A 293 -0.02 -11.14 -11.42
C ILE A 293 -1.22 -11.58 -12.25
N GLU A 294 -1.20 -12.78 -12.84
CA GLU A 294 -2.29 -13.28 -13.68
C GLU A 294 -3.58 -13.52 -12.91
N ARG A 295 -3.49 -14.11 -11.71
CA ARG A 295 -4.64 -14.33 -10.84
C ARG A 295 -5.29 -13.01 -10.44
N GLY A 296 -4.49 -12.01 -10.09
CA GLY A 296 -5.02 -10.69 -9.72
C GLY A 296 -5.60 -9.93 -10.91
N ILE A 297 -5.05 -10.08 -12.13
CA ILE A 297 -5.66 -9.52 -13.35
C ILE A 297 -7.03 -10.16 -13.60
N ARG A 298 -7.19 -11.48 -13.47
CA ARG A 298 -8.48 -12.15 -13.61
C ARG A 298 -9.50 -11.69 -12.56
N GLU A 299 -9.08 -11.46 -11.33
CA GLU A 299 -9.92 -10.85 -10.28
C GLU A 299 -10.41 -9.46 -10.72
N LEU A 300 -9.51 -8.61 -11.23
CA LEU A 300 -9.85 -7.27 -11.73
C LEU A 300 -10.83 -7.33 -12.90
N VAL A 301 -10.61 -8.22 -13.88
CA VAL A 301 -11.53 -8.42 -15.02
C VAL A 301 -12.94 -8.73 -14.52
N THR A 302 -13.07 -9.64 -13.54
CA THR A 302 -14.37 -9.97 -12.94
C THR A 302 -14.97 -8.75 -12.24
N ALA A 303 -14.19 -8.01 -11.45
CA ALA A 303 -14.67 -6.84 -10.72
C ALA A 303 -15.15 -5.71 -11.65
N TYR A 304 -14.51 -5.54 -12.79
CA TYR A 304 -14.86 -4.49 -13.76
C TYR A 304 -16.12 -4.76 -14.58
N THR A 305 -16.78 -5.89 -14.38
CA THR A 305 -18.16 -6.06 -14.82
C THR A 305 -19.19 -5.35 -13.91
N ILE A 306 -18.74 -4.92 -12.72
CA ILE A 306 -19.58 -4.33 -11.67
C ILE A 306 -19.19 -2.87 -11.41
N ILE A 307 -17.88 -2.55 -11.49
CA ILE A 307 -17.32 -1.27 -11.07
C ILE A 307 -17.29 -0.29 -12.23
N GLU A 308 -17.86 0.90 -12.03
CA GLU A 308 -17.74 2.04 -12.94
C GLU A 308 -16.67 3.03 -12.48
N LYS A 309 -15.86 3.54 -13.42
CA LYS A 309 -14.69 4.40 -13.13
C LYS A 309 -15.04 5.69 -12.38
N SER A 310 -16.18 6.29 -12.67
CA SER A 310 -16.63 7.55 -12.07
C SER A 310 -16.75 7.53 -10.55
N GLN A 311 -16.84 6.34 -9.94
CA GLN A 311 -17.07 6.18 -8.51
C GLN A 311 -15.78 6.05 -7.67
N TYR A 312 -14.62 5.78 -8.30
CA TYR A 312 -13.45 5.27 -7.59
C TYR A 312 -12.12 5.94 -7.96
N GLY A 313 -12.15 7.17 -8.43
CA GLY A 313 -10.93 7.97 -8.67
C GLY A 313 -10.32 8.52 -7.37
N ASN A 314 -9.04 8.84 -7.41
CA ASN A 314 -8.36 9.59 -6.35
C ASN A 314 -8.36 11.11 -6.62
N VAL A 315 -8.67 11.49 -7.85
CA VAL A 315 -8.69 12.88 -8.36
C VAL A 315 -9.96 13.09 -9.15
#